data_b766b63fedf8f422e1ce08cd9b00dcd2
#
_entry.id   b766b63fedf8f422e1ce08cd9b00dcd2
#
_cell.length_a   1.000
_cell.length_b   1.000
_cell.length_c   1.000
_cell.angle_alpha   90.00
_cell.angle_beta   90.00
_cell.angle_gamma   90.00
#
_symmetry.space_group_name_H-M   'P 1'
#
loop_
_entity.id
_entity.type
_entity.pdbx_description
1 polymer ?
#
loop_
_entity_poly.entity_id
_entity_poly.type
_entity_poly.pdbx_seq_one_letter_code
_entity_poly.pdbx_strand_id
1 'polypeptide(L)'
;MIDVIIVGGGPTGLMLACELRLHGIGVLVLDKEEEPSPVVRALGLHARSVEVMDQRGLLERFLAHGRQYPVGGFFAAISKPPPERLDTAHSYVLAIPQTITERLLAEHATKVGAELGRGRELVG
;
A
#
# COMPACT_ATOMS: atom_id res chain seq x y z
N MET A 1 -6.04 2.42 23.66
CA MET A 1 -4.79 1.76 24.09
C MET A 1 -4.00 1.29 22.87
N ILE A 2 -2.71 1.54 22.88
CA ILE A 2 -1.83 1.07 21.79
C ILE A 2 -1.29 -0.29 22.16
N ASP A 3 -1.57 -1.28 21.32
CA ASP A 3 -1.11 -2.66 21.50
C ASP A 3 0.12 -2.97 20.64
N VAL A 4 0.24 -2.33 19.47
CA VAL A 4 1.31 -2.56 18.51
C VAL A 4 1.86 -1.24 18.01
N ILE A 5 3.19 -1.15 17.96
CA ILE A 5 3.90 -0.01 17.37
C ILE A 5 4.57 -0.51 16.08
N ILE A 6 4.28 0.16 14.96
CA ILE A 6 4.89 -0.12 13.68
C ILE A 6 5.93 0.97 13.41
N VAL A 7 7.15 0.56 13.11
CA VAL A 7 8.23 1.49 12.78
C VAL A 7 8.41 1.52 11.27
N GLY A 8 8.12 2.66 10.68
CA GLY A 8 8.16 2.86 9.25
C GLY A 8 6.77 3.07 8.64
N GLY A 9 6.52 4.27 8.14
CA GLY A 9 5.25 4.68 7.53
C GLY A 9 5.20 4.50 6.01
N GLY A 10 5.93 3.52 5.45
CA GLY A 10 5.84 3.16 4.05
C GLY A 10 4.62 2.27 3.76
N PRO A 11 4.47 1.79 2.51
CA PRO A 11 3.29 0.99 2.13
C PRO A 11 3.10 -0.26 2.97
N THR A 12 4.17 -0.98 3.29
CA THR A 12 4.11 -2.20 4.09
C THR A 12 3.62 -1.93 5.49
N GLY A 13 4.19 -0.93 6.16
CA GLY A 13 3.80 -0.56 7.53
C GLY A 13 2.36 -0.05 7.59
N LEU A 14 1.97 0.78 6.63
CA LEU A 14 0.60 1.31 6.55
C LEU A 14 -0.41 0.20 6.28
N MET A 15 -0.10 -0.74 5.40
CA MET A 15 -0.98 -1.87 5.13
C MET A 15 -1.12 -2.77 6.36
N LEU A 16 -0.03 -3.02 7.07
CA LEU A 16 -0.08 -3.78 8.33
C LEU A 16 -0.98 -3.07 9.35
N ALA A 17 -0.87 -1.75 9.47
CA ALA A 17 -1.73 -0.97 10.36
C ALA A 17 -3.21 -1.16 10.03
N CYS A 18 -3.57 -1.11 8.75
CA CYS A 18 -4.93 -1.34 8.29
C CYS A 18 -5.42 -2.74 8.66
N GLU A 19 -4.59 -3.76 8.44
CA GLU A 19 -4.94 -5.16 8.76
C GLU A 19 -5.13 -5.37 10.27
N LEU A 20 -4.23 -4.83 11.09
CA LEU A 20 -4.35 -4.94 12.54
C LEU A 20 -5.62 -4.24 13.06
N ARG A 21 -5.98 -3.10 12.48
CA ARG A 21 -7.21 -2.40 12.84
C ARG A 21 -8.48 -3.19 12.50
N LEU A 22 -8.45 -4.03 11.47
CA LEU A 22 -9.57 -4.93 11.18
C LEU A 22 -9.83 -5.91 12.34
N HIS A 23 -8.79 -6.24 13.10
CA HIS A 23 -8.89 -7.13 14.26
C HIS A 23 -9.07 -6.38 15.58
N GLY A 24 -9.34 -5.07 15.53
CA GLY A 24 -9.56 -4.26 16.72
C GLY A 24 -8.31 -3.97 17.55
N ILE A 25 -7.12 -4.16 16.96
CA ILE A 25 -5.84 -3.93 17.63
C ILE A 25 -5.49 -2.45 17.58
N GLY A 26 -5.10 -1.87 18.72
CA GLY A 26 -4.64 -0.48 18.78
C GLY A 26 -3.26 -0.34 18.16
N VAL A 27 -3.10 0.54 17.17
CA VAL A 27 -1.87 0.66 16.39
C VAL A 27 -1.38 2.10 16.36
N LEU A 28 -0.08 2.24 16.59
CA LEU A 28 0.66 3.48 16.36
C LEU A 28 1.74 3.22 15.30
N VAL A 29 1.73 4.00 14.24
CA VAL A 29 2.78 3.98 13.23
C VAL A 29 3.72 5.15 13.45
N LEU A 30 5.01 4.87 13.58
CA LEU A 30 6.05 5.89 13.75
C LEU A 30 6.86 6.00 12.46
N ASP A 31 7.07 7.22 12.01
CA ASP A 31 7.97 7.51 10.89
C ASP A 31 8.93 8.62 11.32
N LYS A 32 10.22 8.44 11.04
CA LYS A 32 11.25 9.45 11.36
C LYS A 32 11.09 10.73 10.52
N GLU A 33 10.52 10.62 9.33
CA GLU A 33 10.28 11.75 8.45
C GLU A 33 9.03 12.53 8.90
N GLU A 34 9.10 13.85 8.88
CA GLU A 34 7.97 14.72 9.23
C GLU A 34 6.90 14.70 8.15
N GLU A 35 7.32 14.52 6.90
CA GLU A 35 6.43 14.46 5.74
C GLU A 35 6.66 13.19 4.95
N PRO A 36 5.67 12.73 4.16
CA PRO A 36 5.86 11.60 3.26
C PRO A 36 7.02 11.86 2.30
N SER A 37 7.81 10.81 2.03
CA SER A 37 8.92 10.91 1.08
C SER A 37 8.41 11.28 -0.32
N PRO A 38 9.02 12.27 -1.00
CA PRO A 38 8.68 12.58 -2.38
C PRO A 38 9.34 11.61 -3.37
N VAL A 39 10.18 10.71 -2.90
CA VAL A 39 10.91 9.77 -3.76
C VAL A 39 9.99 8.64 -4.20
N VAL A 40 9.90 8.44 -5.50
CA VAL A 40 9.13 7.35 -6.09
C VAL A 40 10.03 6.14 -6.23
N ARG A 41 9.80 5.10 -5.41
CA ARG A 41 10.60 3.87 -5.39
C ARG A 41 9.92 2.73 -6.15
N ALA A 42 8.60 2.76 -6.27
CA ALA A 42 7.83 1.77 -6.99
C ALA A 42 6.76 2.46 -7.83
N LEU A 43 6.49 1.89 -8.99
CA LEU A 43 5.57 2.46 -9.97
C LEU A 43 4.36 1.59 -10.26
N GLY A 44 4.19 0.47 -9.57
CA GLY A 44 3.06 -0.39 -9.88
C GLY A 44 2.74 -1.43 -8.83
N LEU A 45 1.51 -1.93 -8.93
CA LEU A 45 0.99 -3.02 -8.13
C LEU A 45 0.65 -4.20 -9.05
N HIS A 46 1.12 -5.39 -8.72
CA HIS A 46 0.80 -6.62 -9.43
C HIS A 46 -0.57 -7.16 -9.01
N ALA A 47 -1.07 -8.13 -9.76
CA ALA A 47 -2.40 -8.70 -9.58
C ALA A 47 -2.71 -9.10 -8.12
N ARG A 48 -1.78 -9.72 -7.42
CA ARG A 48 -2.00 -10.13 -6.03
C ARG A 48 -2.22 -8.94 -5.10
N SER A 49 -1.45 -7.88 -5.27
CA SER A 49 -1.64 -6.66 -4.48
C SER A 49 -2.98 -6.01 -4.79
N VAL A 50 -3.38 -5.98 -6.06
CA VAL A 50 -4.68 -5.47 -6.50
C VAL A 50 -5.83 -6.28 -5.88
N GLU A 51 -5.71 -7.61 -5.85
CA GLU A 51 -6.69 -8.48 -5.19
C GLU A 51 -6.86 -8.14 -3.71
N VAL A 52 -5.74 -7.91 -3.00
CA VAL A 52 -5.78 -7.54 -1.60
C VAL A 52 -6.50 -6.19 -1.42
N MET A 53 -6.22 -5.20 -2.27
CA MET A 53 -6.91 -3.92 -2.22
C MET A 53 -8.42 -4.07 -2.46
N ASP A 54 -8.81 -4.94 -3.39
CA ASP A 54 -10.22 -5.23 -3.65
C ASP A 54 -10.90 -5.87 -2.42
N GLN A 55 -10.25 -6.86 -1.81
CA GLN A 55 -10.75 -7.53 -0.62
C GLN A 55 -10.93 -6.57 0.57
N ARG A 56 -10.18 -5.49 0.62
CA ARG A 56 -10.24 -4.47 1.68
C ARG A 56 -11.09 -3.25 1.33
N GLY A 57 -11.75 -3.28 0.17
CA GLY A 57 -12.60 -2.17 -0.26
C GLY A 57 -11.84 -0.91 -0.68
N LEU A 58 -10.56 -1.05 -1.04
CA LEU A 58 -9.69 0.07 -1.40
C LEU A 58 -9.50 0.23 -2.91
N LEU A 59 -9.83 -0.78 -3.69
CA LEU A 59 -9.46 -0.84 -5.10
C LEU A 59 -9.97 0.35 -5.91
N GLU A 60 -11.20 0.78 -5.71
CA GLU A 60 -11.76 1.90 -6.48
C GLU A 60 -10.95 3.18 -6.34
N ARG A 61 -10.46 3.45 -5.13
CA ARG A 61 -9.64 4.63 -4.87
C ARG A 61 -8.29 4.54 -5.59
N PHE A 62 -7.69 3.34 -5.62
CA PHE A 62 -6.45 3.10 -6.34
C PHE A 62 -6.65 3.19 -7.85
N LEU A 63 -7.73 2.63 -8.39
CA LEU A 63 -8.05 2.72 -9.82
C LEU A 63 -8.29 4.16 -10.28
N ALA A 64 -8.82 5.01 -9.41
CA ALA A 64 -9.03 6.42 -9.72
C ALA A 64 -7.72 7.20 -9.93
N HIS A 65 -6.61 6.70 -9.39
CA HIS A 65 -5.30 7.37 -9.44
C HIS A 65 -4.26 6.64 -10.27
N GLY A 66 -4.57 5.44 -10.78
CA GLY A 66 -3.63 4.61 -11.51
C GLY A 66 -4.11 4.24 -12.90
N ARG A 67 -3.24 3.56 -13.64
CA ARG A 67 -3.55 3.03 -14.97
C ARG A 67 -3.38 1.52 -14.99
N GLN A 68 -4.31 0.83 -15.63
CA GLN A 68 -4.25 -0.61 -15.81
C GLN A 68 -3.45 -0.96 -17.08
N TYR A 69 -2.51 -1.89 -16.94
CA TYR A 69 -1.74 -2.44 -18.06
C TYR A 69 -1.88 -3.97 -18.05
N PRO A 70 -2.26 -4.58 -19.17
CA PRO A 70 -2.46 -6.03 -19.26
C PRO A 70 -1.13 -6.77 -19.39
N VAL A 71 -0.24 -6.63 -18.40
CA VAL A 71 1.07 -7.26 -18.38
C VAL A 71 1.26 -8.03 -17.07
N GLY A 72 2.04 -9.13 -17.13
CA GLY A 72 2.31 -9.96 -15.97
C GLY A 72 3.43 -9.45 -15.07
N GLY A 73 4.22 -8.49 -15.52
CA GLY A 73 5.31 -7.91 -14.76
C GLY A 73 6.44 -7.36 -15.63
N PHE A 74 7.43 -6.79 -14.96
CA PHE A 74 8.62 -6.24 -15.59
C PHE A 74 9.87 -6.90 -15.00
N PHE A 75 10.81 -7.27 -15.86
CA PHE A 75 12.11 -7.70 -15.43
C PHE A 75 13.17 -7.16 -16.41
N ALA A 76 14.17 -6.45 -15.92
CA ALA A 76 15.25 -5.88 -16.74
C ALA A 76 14.73 -5.11 -17.97
N ALA A 77 13.70 -4.27 -17.78
CA ALA A 77 13.02 -3.50 -18.81
C ALA A 77 12.25 -4.34 -19.84
N ILE A 78 12.07 -5.63 -19.59
CA ILE A 78 11.28 -6.52 -20.44
C ILE A 78 9.89 -6.66 -19.83
N SER A 79 8.86 -6.25 -20.58
CA SER A 79 7.47 -6.50 -20.23
C SER A 79 7.12 -7.96 -20.50
N LYS A 80 6.52 -8.62 -19.51
CA LYS A 80 5.97 -9.96 -19.71
C LYS A 80 4.45 -9.87 -19.86
N PRO A 81 3.87 -10.54 -20.86
CA PRO A 81 2.42 -10.61 -20.95
C PRO A 81 1.87 -11.38 -19.76
N PRO A 82 0.62 -11.11 -19.32
CA PRO A 82 -0.02 -11.91 -18.29
C PRO A 82 -0.21 -13.34 -18.78
N PRO A 83 -0.14 -14.33 -17.87
CA PRO A 83 -0.51 -15.70 -18.23
C PRO A 83 -1.95 -15.75 -18.78
N GLU A 84 -2.19 -16.53 -19.82
CA GLU A 84 -3.52 -16.62 -20.45
C GLU A 84 -4.62 -17.10 -19.48
N ARG A 85 -4.24 -17.78 -18.40
CA ARG A 85 -5.17 -18.35 -17.41
C ARG A 85 -4.81 -17.94 -16.00
N LEU A 86 -4.66 -16.65 -15.77
CA LEU A 86 -4.48 -16.14 -14.41
C LEU A 86 -5.84 -16.18 -13.70
N ASP A 87 -5.92 -16.97 -12.62
CA ASP A 87 -7.15 -17.13 -11.85
C ASP A 87 -7.41 -15.91 -10.95
N THR A 88 -7.76 -14.81 -11.59
CA THR A 88 -8.09 -13.56 -10.91
C THR A 88 -8.98 -12.70 -11.79
N ALA A 89 -9.86 -11.92 -11.17
CA ALA A 89 -10.63 -10.88 -11.86
C ALA A 89 -9.76 -9.66 -12.22
N HIS A 90 -8.50 -9.61 -11.74
CA HIS A 90 -7.61 -8.46 -11.86
C HIS A 90 -6.29 -8.83 -12.54
N SER A 91 -6.35 -9.38 -13.78
CA SER A 91 -5.19 -9.79 -14.56
C SER A 91 -4.47 -8.59 -15.18
N TYR A 92 -3.98 -7.67 -14.38
CA TYR A 92 -3.27 -6.49 -14.86
C TYR A 92 -2.27 -5.99 -13.83
N VAL A 93 -1.37 -5.15 -14.27
CA VAL A 93 -0.52 -4.33 -13.39
C VAL A 93 -1.18 -2.96 -13.28
N LEU A 94 -1.38 -2.49 -12.08
CA LEU A 94 -1.85 -1.14 -11.84
C LEU A 94 -0.65 -0.21 -11.72
N ALA A 95 -0.43 0.65 -12.71
CA ALA A 95 0.63 1.65 -12.66
C ALA A 95 0.17 2.81 -11.78
N ILE A 96 0.78 2.94 -10.62
CA ILE A 96 0.49 3.99 -9.64
C ILE A 96 1.79 4.32 -8.89
N PRO A 97 2.16 5.60 -8.79
CA PRO A 97 3.36 5.98 -8.03
C PRO A 97 3.23 5.61 -6.56
N GLN A 98 4.32 5.16 -5.95
CA GLN A 98 4.34 4.79 -4.54
C GLN A 98 3.87 5.93 -3.62
N THR A 99 4.18 7.18 -3.96
CA THR A 99 3.75 8.35 -3.19
C THR A 99 2.23 8.43 -3.07
N ILE A 100 1.50 8.08 -4.13
CA ILE A 100 0.03 8.04 -4.13
C ILE A 100 -0.45 6.82 -3.34
N THR A 101 0.17 5.65 -3.52
CA THR A 101 -0.14 4.44 -2.76
C THR A 101 -0.01 4.70 -1.26
N GLU A 102 1.09 5.32 -0.82
CA GLU A 102 1.30 5.66 0.58
C GLU A 102 0.23 6.62 1.09
N ARG A 103 -0.10 7.64 0.32
CA ARG A 103 -1.14 8.60 0.71
C ARG A 103 -2.50 7.91 0.91
N LEU A 104 -2.91 7.07 -0.03
CA LEU A 104 -4.20 6.36 0.06
C LEU A 104 -4.23 5.39 1.25
N LEU A 105 -3.14 4.68 1.50
CA LEU A 105 -3.03 3.78 2.64
C LEU A 105 -3.02 4.55 3.97
N ALA A 106 -2.32 5.68 4.04
CA ALA A 106 -2.29 6.52 5.23
C ALA A 106 -3.68 7.09 5.55
N GLU A 107 -4.39 7.56 4.55
CA GLU A 107 -5.76 8.04 4.71
C GLU A 107 -6.68 6.93 5.24
N HIS A 108 -6.57 5.74 4.68
CA HIS A 108 -7.37 4.60 5.12
C HIS A 108 -6.99 4.15 6.53
N ALA A 109 -5.70 4.05 6.84
CA ALA A 109 -5.23 3.68 8.17
C ALA A 109 -5.78 4.62 9.24
N THR A 110 -5.73 5.93 9.00
CA THR A 110 -6.29 6.94 9.89
C THR A 110 -7.81 6.78 10.01
N LYS A 111 -8.50 6.54 8.91
CA LYS A 111 -9.95 6.34 8.89
C LYS A 111 -10.38 5.16 9.76
N VAL A 112 -9.63 4.07 9.76
CA VAL A 112 -9.95 2.88 10.57
C VAL A 112 -9.37 2.95 11.99
N GLY A 113 -8.75 4.06 12.37
CA GLY A 113 -8.36 4.36 13.74
C GLY A 113 -6.90 4.13 14.11
N ALA A 114 -6.01 3.94 13.14
CA ALA A 114 -4.58 3.90 13.43
C ALA A 114 -4.08 5.32 13.72
N GLU A 115 -3.11 5.43 14.63
CA GLU A 115 -2.43 6.69 14.92
C GLU A 115 -1.14 6.75 14.09
N LEU A 116 -0.88 7.91 13.49
CA LEU A 116 0.35 8.15 12.72
C LEU A 116 1.20 9.20 13.45
N GLY A 117 2.38 8.80 13.89
CA GLY A 117 3.36 9.69 14.54
C GLY A 117 4.52 9.97 13.60
N ARG A 118 4.42 11.05 12.81
CA ARG A 118 5.52 11.49 11.95
C ARG A 118 6.52 12.35 12.70
N GLY A 119 7.76 12.39 12.19
CA GLY A 119 8.84 13.12 12.84
C GLY A 119 9.33 12.46 14.13
N ARG A 120 9.05 11.17 14.31
CA ARG A 120 9.44 10.40 15.49
C ARG A 120 10.31 9.21 15.09
N GLU A 121 11.51 9.17 15.62
CA GLU A 121 12.45 8.09 15.37
C GLU A 121 12.53 7.16 16.57
N LEU A 122 12.50 5.84 16.31
CA LEU A 122 12.75 4.86 17.34
C LEU A 122 14.24 4.85 17.69
N VAL A 123 14.59 5.13 18.91
CA VAL A 123 15.98 5.08 19.42
C VAL A 123 16.10 4.08 20.55
N GLY A 124 17.06 3.19 20.38
CA GLY A 124 17.46 2.22 21.40
C GLY A 124 16.43 1.34 21.97
#